data_50993e89b61fe56235d4976e80294f08
#
_entry.id   50993e89b61fe56235d4976e80294f08
#
_cell.length_a   1.000
_cell.length_b   1.000
_cell.length_c   1.000
_cell.angle_alpha   90.00
_cell.angle_beta   90.00
_cell.angle_gamma   90.00
#
_symmetry.space_group_name_H-M   'P 1'
#
loop_
_entity.id
_entity.type
_entity.pdbx_description
1 polymer ?
#
loop_
_entity_poly.entity_id
_entity_poly.type
_entity_poly.pdbx_seq_one_letter_code
_entity_poly.pdbx_strand_id
1 'polypeptide(L)'
;QLSRDHSLVEEMVRLGGINEEEARNHPDKNIITRAIGVKENVEADFFEFSLKKGDTILMCTDGLCNMVDDEEIFAIIKGARDIVEAGRTLIDRANENGGKDNIGVVLAQPFSNEVSIW
;
A
#
# COMPACT_ATOMS: atom_id res chain seq x y z
N GLN A 1 4.74 4.50 -5.50
CA GLN A 1 4.73 3.11 -5.05
C GLN A 1 6.10 2.49 -5.24
N LEU A 2 6.62 1.77 -4.23
CA LEU A 2 7.95 1.17 -4.27
C LEU A 2 7.89 -0.30 -4.73
N SER A 3 6.94 -1.06 -4.24
CA SER A 3 6.73 -2.45 -4.65
C SER A 3 5.93 -2.54 -5.95
N ARG A 4 6.06 -3.68 -6.63
CA ARG A 4 5.24 -4.00 -7.81
C ARG A 4 4.17 -5.00 -7.40
N ASP A 5 2.93 -4.75 -7.79
CA ASP A 5 1.86 -5.69 -7.55
C ASP A 5 1.98 -6.93 -8.46
N HIS A 6 1.84 -8.09 -7.87
CA HIS A 6 1.74 -9.34 -8.61
C HIS A 6 0.26 -9.64 -8.88
N SER A 7 -0.32 -8.86 -9.78
CA SER A 7 -1.73 -8.95 -10.16
C SER A 7 -1.90 -9.04 -11.68
N LEU A 8 -3.02 -9.59 -12.10
CA LEU A 8 -3.36 -9.71 -13.52
C LEU A 8 -3.45 -8.33 -14.19
N VAL A 9 -4.07 -7.36 -13.51
CA VAL A 9 -4.25 -6.01 -14.07
C VAL A 9 -2.93 -5.27 -14.19
N GLU A 10 -1.99 -5.45 -13.27
CA GLU A 10 -0.64 -4.88 -13.37
C GLU A 10 0.11 -5.44 -14.58
N GLU A 11 -0.03 -6.72 -14.87
CA GLU A 11 0.54 -7.33 -16.08
C GLU A 11 -0.09 -6.75 -17.35
N MET A 12 -1.41 -6.51 -17.34
CA MET A 12 -2.11 -5.88 -18.47
C MET A 12 -1.65 -4.44 -18.70
N VAL A 13 -1.43 -3.65 -17.65
CA VAL A 13 -0.86 -2.28 -17.75
C VAL A 13 0.54 -2.33 -18.35
N ARG A 14 1.40 -3.23 -17.84
CA ARG A 14 2.77 -3.38 -18.30
C ARG A 14 2.87 -3.77 -19.78
N LEU A 15 1.94 -4.57 -20.26
CA LEU A 15 1.84 -4.97 -21.67
C LEU A 15 1.15 -3.92 -22.54
N GLY A 16 0.69 -2.81 -21.96
CA GLY A 16 0.03 -1.71 -22.68
C GLY A 16 -1.42 -2.00 -23.08
N GLY A 17 -2.05 -3.03 -22.52
CA GLY A 17 -3.44 -3.39 -22.81
C GLY A 17 -4.46 -2.49 -22.14
N ILE A 18 -4.14 -1.94 -20.97
CA ILE A 18 -4.97 -1.00 -20.21
C ILE A 18 -4.08 0.05 -19.53
N ASN A 19 -4.64 1.18 -19.11
CA ASN A 19 -3.95 2.19 -18.32
C ASN A 19 -4.16 1.96 -16.80
N GLU A 20 -3.47 2.73 -15.96
CA GLU A 20 -3.55 2.59 -14.50
C GLU A 20 -4.95 2.87 -13.93
N GLU A 21 -5.67 3.83 -14.50
CA GLU A 21 -7.04 4.16 -14.10
C GLU A 21 -8.01 3.02 -14.44
N GLU A 22 -7.89 2.45 -15.63
CA GLU A 22 -8.66 1.28 -16.04
C GLU A 22 -8.35 0.06 -15.17
N ALA A 23 -7.08 -0.16 -14.80
CA ALA A 23 -6.66 -1.24 -13.90
C ALA A 23 -7.31 -1.09 -12.51
N ARG A 24 -7.37 0.13 -11.98
CA ARG A 24 -7.97 0.45 -10.67
C ARG A 24 -9.44 0.07 -10.57
N ASN A 25 -10.16 0.21 -11.67
CA ASN A 25 -11.60 -0.05 -11.77
C ASN A 25 -11.93 -1.39 -12.44
N HIS A 26 -10.91 -2.18 -12.79
CA HIS A 26 -11.10 -3.43 -13.51
C HIS A 26 -11.81 -4.49 -12.63
N PRO A 27 -12.74 -5.28 -13.16
CA PRO A 27 -13.43 -6.33 -12.40
C PRO A 27 -12.50 -7.40 -11.85
N ASP A 28 -11.37 -7.67 -12.53
CA ASP A 28 -10.39 -8.68 -12.16
C ASP A 28 -9.18 -8.11 -11.38
N LYS A 29 -9.29 -6.89 -10.83
CA LYS A 29 -8.19 -6.22 -10.11
C LYS A 29 -7.68 -6.96 -8.87
N ASN A 30 -8.46 -7.88 -8.33
CA ASN A 30 -8.10 -8.67 -7.15
C ASN A 30 -7.50 -10.04 -7.50
N ILE A 31 -7.29 -10.35 -8.79
CA ILE A 31 -6.64 -11.59 -9.22
C ILE A 31 -5.14 -11.45 -9.07
N ILE A 32 -4.56 -12.22 -8.14
CA ILE A 32 -3.11 -12.27 -7.91
C ILE A 32 -2.45 -13.30 -8.81
N THR A 33 -1.24 -13.01 -9.29
CA THR A 33 -0.45 -13.88 -10.18
C THR A 33 0.69 -14.58 -9.45
N ARG A 34 0.96 -14.22 -8.18
CA ARG A 34 2.02 -14.85 -7.39
C ARG A 34 1.55 -15.03 -5.94
N ALA A 35 1.67 -16.25 -5.42
CA ALA A 35 1.31 -16.58 -4.05
C ALA A 35 2.15 -17.75 -3.52
N ILE A 36 2.39 -17.73 -2.21
CA ILE A 36 3.09 -18.83 -1.52
C ILE A 36 2.20 -20.09 -1.51
N GLY A 37 2.79 -21.23 -1.86
CA GLY A 37 2.11 -22.53 -1.81
C GLY A 37 1.31 -22.90 -3.07
N VAL A 38 1.19 -22.01 -4.04
CA VAL A 38 0.52 -22.30 -5.33
C VAL A 38 1.42 -23.13 -6.27
N LYS A 39 2.72 -22.86 -6.22
CA LYS A 39 3.76 -23.58 -6.97
C LYS A 39 4.83 -24.08 -6.01
N GLU A 40 5.63 -25.04 -6.47
CA GLU A 40 6.74 -25.59 -5.69
C GLU A 40 7.76 -24.50 -5.28
N ASN A 41 8.01 -23.54 -6.16
CA ASN A 41 8.90 -22.39 -5.92
C ASN A 41 8.14 -21.08 -6.10
N VAL A 42 8.49 -20.09 -5.28
CA VAL A 42 8.01 -18.72 -5.40
C VAL A 42 9.21 -17.78 -5.63
N GLU A 43 9.06 -16.88 -6.58
CA GLU A 43 10.04 -15.83 -6.81
C GLU A 43 9.78 -14.63 -5.90
N ALA A 44 10.82 -14.12 -5.24
CA ALA A 44 10.77 -12.88 -4.47
C ALA A 44 11.38 -11.73 -5.28
N ASP A 45 10.74 -10.57 -5.25
CA ASP A 45 11.30 -9.34 -5.80
C ASP A 45 12.05 -8.59 -4.71
N PHE A 46 13.18 -7.98 -5.08
CA PHE A 46 14.01 -7.16 -4.19
C PHE A 46 14.10 -5.74 -4.77
N PHE A 47 13.90 -4.76 -3.89
CA PHE A 47 13.95 -3.35 -4.25
C PHE A 47 14.89 -2.62 -3.30
N GLU A 48 15.73 -1.73 -3.86
CA GLU A 48 16.56 -0.83 -3.08
C GLU A 48 16.14 0.61 -3.35
N PHE A 49 16.03 1.40 -2.31
CA PHE A 49 15.74 2.83 -2.39
C PHE A 49 16.37 3.58 -1.24
N SER A 50 16.68 4.85 -1.46
CA SER A 50 17.27 5.72 -0.45
C SER A 50 16.19 6.51 0.27
N LEU A 51 16.25 6.52 1.59
CA LEU A 51 15.36 7.29 2.44
C LEU A 51 16.06 8.57 2.92
N LYS A 52 15.28 9.63 3.05
CA LYS A 52 15.71 10.91 3.62
C LYS A 52 15.02 11.15 4.95
N LYS A 53 15.59 12.03 5.76
CA LYS A 53 14.93 12.50 6.99
C LYS A 53 13.57 13.12 6.65
N GLY A 54 12.54 12.68 7.35
CA GLY A 54 11.16 13.10 7.12
C GLY A 54 10.36 12.18 6.21
N ASP A 55 10.99 11.20 5.56
CA ASP A 55 10.28 10.20 4.79
C ASP A 55 9.52 9.24 5.71
N THR A 56 8.34 8.85 5.28
CA THR A 56 7.51 7.82 5.92
C THR A 56 7.30 6.67 4.96
N ILE A 57 7.58 5.45 5.41
CA ILE A 57 7.26 4.23 4.67
C ILE A 57 5.89 3.75 5.13
N LEU A 58 5.00 3.50 4.17
CA LEU A 58 3.73 2.83 4.38
C LEU A 58 3.79 1.44 3.76
N MET A 59 3.42 0.43 4.54
CA MET A 59 3.07 -0.91 4.05
C MET A 59 1.62 -1.16 4.45
N CYS A 60 0.80 -1.60 3.51
CA CYS A 60 -0.60 -1.87 3.79
C CYS A 60 -1.13 -3.03 2.97
N THR A 61 -2.26 -3.57 3.41
CA THR A 61 -3.06 -4.51 2.63
C THR A 61 -3.96 -3.77 1.65
N ASP A 62 -4.50 -4.48 0.67
CA ASP A 62 -5.45 -3.94 -0.32
C ASP A 62 -6.76 -3.44 0.31
N GLY A 63 -7.09 -3.90 1.52
CA GLY A 63 -8.19 -3.35 2.32
C GLY A 63 -8.05 -1.84 2.61
N LEU A 64 -6.83 -1.28 2.61
CA LEU A 64 -6.62 0.15 2.65
C LEU A 64 -6.67 0.77 1.24
N CYS A 65 -5.80 0.34 0.35
CA CYS A 65 -5.60 1.05 -0.94
C CYS A 65 -6.76 0.89 -1.92
N ASN A 66 -7.65 -0.09 -1.73
CA ASN A 66 -8.91 -0.17 -2.46
C ASN A 66 -9.98 0.81 -1.95
N MET A 67 -9.86 1.29 -0.71
CA MET A 67 -10.83 2.19 -0.07
C MET A 67 -10.38 3.64 -0.02
N VAL A 68 -9.08 3.90 -0.01
CA VAL A 68 -8.47 5.23 0.11
C VAL A 68 -7.47 5.39 -1.02
N ASP A 69 -7.56 6.45 -1.80
CA ASP A 69 -6.62 6.70 -2.89
C ASP A 69 -5.27 7.25 -2.39
N ASP A 70 -4.26 7.22 -3.26
CA ASP A 70 -2.89 7.59 -2.91
C ASP A 70 -2.75 9.05 -2.48
N GLU A 71 -3.52 9.96 -3.08
CA GLU A 71 -3.49 11.38 -2.74
C GLU A 71 -4.07 11.61 -1.33
N GLU A 72 -5.15 10.93 -0.99
CA GLU A 72 -5.76 10.99 0.32
C GLU A 72 -4.87 10.33 1.39
N ILE A 73 -4.27 9.19 1.09
CA ILE A 73 -3.27 8.53 1.97
C ILE A 73 -2.13 9.50 2.28
N PHE A 74 -1.58 10.14 1.25
CA PHE A 74 -0.50 11.11 1.42
C PHE A 74 -0.93 12.30 2.29
N ALA A 75 -2.12 12.85 2.05
CA ALA A 75 -2.64 13.98 2.81
C ALA A 75 -2.84 13.63 4.30
N ILE A 76 -3.37 12.44 4.60
CA ILE A 76 -3.55 11.95 5.96
C ILE A 76 -2.22 11.80 6.68
N ILE A 77 -1.23 11.16 6.06
CA ILE A 77 0.10 10.96 6.67
C ILE A 77 0.79 12.29 6.91
N LYS A 78 0.73 13.19 5.93
CA LYS A 78 1.38 14.50 6.02
C LYS A 78 0.72 15.42 7.05
N GLY A 79 -0.59 15.35 7.23
CA GLY A 79 -1.36 16.19 8.14
C GLY A 79 -1.40 15.68 9.59
N ALA A 80 -1.02 14.43 9.84
CA ALA A 80 -1.04 13.83 11.17
C ALA A 80 0.09 14.36 12.06
N ARG A 81 -0.16 14.45 13.37
CA ARG A 81 0.84 14.85 14.37
C ARG A 81 1.96 13.83 14.52
N ASP A 82 1.63 12.57 14.40
CA ASP A 82 2.54 11.43 14.52
C ASP A 82 2.04 10.24 13.69
N ILE A 83 2.86 9.20 13.59
CA ILE A 83 2.52 7.98 12.83
C ILE A 83 1.39 7.17 13.45
N VAL A 84 1.15 7.29 14.76
CA VAL A 84 0.05 6.60 15.44
C VAL A 84 -1.28 7.21 15.03
N GLU A 85 -1.37 8.53 15.03
CA GLU A 85 -2.55 9.25 14.55
C GLU A 85 -2.78 8.98 13.05
N ALA A 86 -1.73 9.01 12.23
CA ALA A 86 -1.81 8.70 10.81
C ALA A 86 -2.39 7.30 10.57
N GLY A 87 -1.88 6.29 11.26
CA GLY A 87 -2.35 4.91 11.11
C GLY A 87 -3.82 4.73 11.50
N ARG A 88 -4.25 5.35 12.60
CA ARG A 88 -5.66 5.33 13.03
C ARG A 88 -6.56 5.99 12.01
N THR A 89 -6.19 7.19 11.55
CA THR A 89 -6.97 7.95 10.57
C THR A 89 -7.10 7.20 9.25
N LEU A 90 -6.04 6.53 8.79
CA LEU A 90 -6.10 5.70 7.58
C LEU A 90 -7.11 4.54 7.72
N ILE A 91 -7.09 3.84 8.84
CA ILE A 91 -8.03 2.74 9.11
C ILE A 91 -9.46 3.25 9.21
N ASP A 92 -9.68 4.34 9.95
CA ASP A 92 -11.01 4.95 10.10
C ASP A 92 -11.56 5.38 8.74
N ARG A 93 -10.72 6.00 7.92
CA ARG A 93 -11.10 6.43 6.58
C ARG A 93 -11.47 5.28 5.64
N ALA A 94 -10.70 4.19 5.67
CA ALA A 94 -11.01 3.00 4.89
C ALA A 94 -12.36 2.38 5.33
N ASN A 95 -12.64 2.36 6.63
CA ASN A 95 -13.92 1.88 7.16
C ASN A 95 -15.09 2.81 6.77
N GLU A 96 -14.92 4.12 6.84
CA GLU A 96 -15.91 5.11 6.39
C GLU A 96 -16.24 4.95 4.91
N ASN A 97 -15.24 4.64 4.09
CA ASN A 97 -15.40 4.41 2.65
C ASN A 97 -15.98 3.02 2.31
N GLY A 98 -16.35 2.25 3.31
CA GLY A 98 -17.05 0.98 3.13
C GLY A 98 -16.48 -0.23 3.86
N GLY A 99 -15.20 -0.22 4.23
CA GLY A 99 -14.57 -1.28 5.03
C GLY A 99 -14.81 -2.69 4.48
N LYS A 100 -14.61 -2.89 3.18
CA LYS A 100 -15.00 -4.12 2.48
C LYS A 100 -14.11 -5.32 2.77
N ASP A 101 -12.95 -5.11 3.40
CA ASP A 101 -11.96 -6.14 3.70
C ASP A 101 -11.23 -5.83 5.01
N ASN A 102 -10.42 -6.76 5.48
CA ASN A 102 -9.48 -6.53 6.57
C ASN A 102 -8.45 -5.46 6.16
N ILE A 103 -8.11 -4.59 7.10
CA ILE A 103 -7.21 -3.47 6.87
C ILE A 103 -5.96 -3.66 7.74
N GLY A 104 -4.82 -3.91 7.09
CA GLY A 104 -3.51 -3.93 7.73
C GLY A 104 -2.69 -2.71 7.32
N VAL A 105 -2.08 -2.02 8.29
CA VAL A 105 -1.26 -0.83 8.06
C VAL A 105 -0.01 -0.88 8.93
N VAL A 106 1.14 -0.64 8.34
CA VAL A 106 2.41 -0.42 9.04
C VAL A 106 3.02 0.89 8.53
N LEU A 107 3.35 1.78 9.46
CA LEU A 107 4.03 3.04 9.18
C LEU A 107 5.39 3.04 9.87
N ALA A 108 6.43 3.46 9.14
CA ALA A 108 7.78 3.58 9.68
C ALA A 108 8.41 4.92 9.28
N GLN A 109 9.05 5.59 10.25
CA GLN A 109 9.85 6.80 10.07
C GLN A 109 11.28 6.54 10.54
N PRO A 110 12.15 5.97 9.68
CA PRO A 110 13.46 5.44 10.12
C PRO A 110 14.42 6.50 10.66
N PHE A 111 14.22 7.78 10.34
CA PHE A 111 15.07 8.88 10.76
C PHE A 111 14.33 9.90 11.63
N SER A 112 13.31 9.47 12.38
CA SER A 112 12.67 10.34 13.36
C SER A 112 13.58 10.50 14.57
N ASN A 113 13.54 11.68 15.21
CA ASN A 113 14.29 11.92 16.43
C ASN A 113 13.53 11.40 17.69
N GLU A 114 12.38 10.81 17.51
CA GLU A 114 11.57 10.26 18.59
C GLU A 114 12.07 8.85 18.91
N VAL A 115 12.89 8.74 19.93
CA VAL A 115 13.24 7.46 20.54
C VAL A 115 12.19 7.18 21.62
N SER A 116 11.22 6.35 21.33
CA SER A 116 10.38 5.77 22.37
C SER A 116 11.21 4.71 23.10
N ILE A 117 11.64 5.02 24.30
CA ILE A 117 12.24 4.02 25.23
C ILE A 117 11.06 3.31 25.88
N TRP A 118 10.94 2.03 25.59
CA TRP A 118 9.97 1.13 26.22
C TRP A 118 10.52 0.61 27.55
#